data_2712f32556b6ceebb2c27bc7da6ae166
#
_entry.id   2712f32556b6ceebb2c27bc7da6ae166
#
_cell.length_a   1.000
_cell.length_b   1.000
_cell.length_c   1.000
_cell.angle_alpha   90.00
_cell.angle_beta   90.00
_cell.angle_gamma   90.00
#
_symmetry.space_group_name_H-M   'P 1'
#
loop_
_entity.id
_entity.type
_entity.pdbx_description
1 polymer ?
#
loop_
_entity_poly.entity_id
_entity_poly.type
_entity_poly.pdbx_seq_one_letter_code
_entity_poly.pdbx_strand_id
1 'polypeptide(L)'
;LALPHAAPLDIINVAPLGDKLGEAVSTSLIKTRRLQLQHLVLRAHQDQPQHHVADECVLHCLEGDVEVVTPAGTRRLRPGNVLVLPAGEKHSLRARTDCAVLVTLLLQDGDAGDGGGAGARTLQATPG
;
A
#
# COMPACT_ATOMS: atom_id res chain seq x y z
N LEU A 1 -3.58 -17.49 -7.23
CA LEU A 1 -3.24 -17.11 -8.57
C LEU A 1 -3.00 -15.63 -8.67
N ALA A 2 -1.80 -15.28 -9.04
CA ALA A 2 -1.45 -13.88 -9.13
C ALA A 2 -2.12 -13.25 -10.34
N LEU A 3 -2.62 -12.05 -10.16
CA LEU A 3 -3.18 -11.30 -11.27
C LEU A 3 -2.03 -10.60 -12.00
N PRO A 4 -2.12 -10.49 -13.32
CA PRO A 4 -1.10 -9.77 -14.05
C PRO A 4 -1.15 -8.29 -13.70
N HIS A 5 0.00 -7.65 -13.70
CA HIS A 5 0.04 -6.20 -13.52
C HIS A 5 -0.56 -5.50 -14.72
N ALA A 6 -1.14 -4.34 -14.47
CA ALA A 6 -1.50 -3.44 -15.54
C ALA A 6 -0.22 -2.88 -16.16
N ALA A 7 -0.33 -2.40 -17.38
CA ALA A 7 0.76 -1.73 -18.07
C ALA A 7 0.53 -0.22 -18.06
N PRO A 8 1.59 0.58 -18.26
CA PRO A 8 1.40 2.02 -18.40
C PRO A 8 0.35 2.31 -19.48
N LEU A 9 -0.47 3.30 -19.23
CA LEU A 9 -1.59 3.72 -20.04
C LEU A 9 -2.86 2.90 -19.84
N ASP A 10 -2.77 1.77 -19.16
CA ASP A 10 -3.98 1.06 -18.79
C ASP A 10 -4.74 1.83 -17.72
N ILE A 11 -6.05 1.79 -17.76
CA ILE A 11 -6.87 2.41 -16.73
C ILE A 11 -7.06 1.39 -15.62
N ILE A 12 -6.73 1.79 -14.40
CA ILE A 12 -6.85 0.92 -13.24
C ILE A 12 -7.99 1.45 -12.38
N ASN A 13 -8.96 0.59 -12.10
CA ASN A 13 -10.11 1.00 -11.30
C ASN A 13 -9.86 0.65 -9.84
N VAL A 14 -9.85 1.66 -8.99
CA VAL A 14 -9.68 1.47 -7.55
C VAL A 14 -10.91 1.93 -6.77
N ALA A 15 -12.06 1.96 -7.43
CA ALA A 15 -13.29 2.33 -6.74
C ALA A 15 -13.54 1.38 -5.56
N PRO A 16 -14.24 1.84 -4.53
CA PRO A 16 -14.54 1.01 -3.37
C PRO A 16 -15.21 -0.30 -3.78
N LEU A 17 -14.84 -1.37 -3.12
CA LEU A 17 -15.36 -2.70 -3.40
C LEU A 17 -16.70 -2.96 -2.70
N GLY A 18 -17.02 -2.17 -1.70
CA GLY A 18 -18.30 -2.31 -1.01
C GLY A 18 -18.46 -3.69 -0.39
N ASP A 19 -19.53 -4.38 -0.73
CA ASP A 19 -19.81 -5.68 -0.13
C ASP A 19 -18.75 -6.71 -0.45
N LYS A 20 -17.95 -6.51 -1.48
CA LYS A 20 -16.93 -7.47 -1.85
C LYS A 20 -15.64 -7.27 -1.08
N LEU A 21 -15.53 -6.21 -0.30
CA LEU A 21 -14.30 -5.94 0.43
C LEU A 21 -13.95 -7.10 1.37
N GLY A 22 -14.94 -7.69 1.99
CA GLY A 22 -14.71 -8.77 2.94
C GLY A 22 -14.06 -10.01 2.34
N GLU A 23 -14.10 -10.15 1.01
CA GLU A 23 -13.49 -11.29 0.35
C GLU A 23 -12.27 -10.89 -0.47
N ALA A 24 -11.93 -9.62 -0.49
CA ALA A 24 -10.83 -9.14 -1.31
C ALA A 24 -9.49 -9.47 -0.66
N VAL A 25 -8.45 -9.52 -1.48
CA VAL A 25 -7.08 -9.72 -1.03
C VAL A 25 -6.22 -8.60 -1.58
N SER A 26 -5.12 -8.34 -0.89
CA SER A 26 -4.18 -7.33 -1.35
C SER A 26 -3.56 -7.73 -2.68
N THR A 27 -3.42 -6.77 -3.60
CA THR A 27 -2.85 -7.04 -4.91
C THR A 27 -1.90 -5.92 -5.32
N SER A 28 -0.91 -6.26 -6.12
CA SER A 28 -0.05 -5.28 -6.75
C SER A 28 -0.70 -4.94 -8.09
N LEU A 29 -0.98 -3.67 -8.32
CA LEU A 29 -1.75 -3.23 -9.48
C LEU A 29 -0.86 -2.95 -10.69
N ILE A 30 0.23 -2.25 -10.48
CA ILE A 30 1.20 -1.94 -11.53
C ILE A 30 2.54 -1.72 -10.90
N LYS A 31 3.59 -2.14 -11.56
CA LYS A 31 4.96 -1.89 -11.14
C LYS A 31 5.77 -1.49 -12.35
N THR A 32 6.34 -0.29 -12.29
CA THR A 32 7.26 0.18 -13.32
C THR A 32 8.65 0.27 -12.71
N ARG A 33 9.59 0.82 -13.45
CA ARG A 33 10.92 0.99 -12.91
C ARG A 33 10.97 1.98 -11.76
N ARG A 34 10.05 2.92 -11.73
CA ARG A 34 10.12 4.02 -10.77
C ARG A 34 8.98 4.04 -9.76
N LEU A 35 7.94 3.29 -9.97
CA LEU A 35 6.85 3.30 -9.00
C LEU A 35 6.08 1.98 -9.00
N GLN A 36 5.35 1.79 -7.91
CA GLN A 36 4.45 0.66 -7.79
C GLN A 36 3.19 1.11 -7.08
N LEU A 37 2.04 0.64 -7.57
CA LEU A 37 0.77 0.85 -6.90
C LEU A 37 0.27 -0.47 -6.36
N GLN A 38 -0.16 -0.46 -5.12
CA GLN A 38 -0.70 -1.66 -4.48
C GLN A 38 -2.07 -1.35 -3.91
N HIS A 39 -2.96 -2.30 -4.01
CA HIS A 39 -4.28 -2.23 -3.37
C HIS A 39 -4.18 -3.09 -2.12
N LEU A 40 -3.99 -2.45 -0.98
CA LEU A 40 -3.79 -3.13 0.28
C LEU A 40 -5.13 -3.32 0.96
N VAL A 41 -5.47 -4.54 1.32
CA VAL A 41 -6.72 -4.85 2.02
C VAL A 41 -6.38 -5.41 3.39
N LEU A 42 -6.98 -4.84 4.42
CA LEU A 42 -6.81 -5.31 5.78
C LEU A 42 -8.18 -5.61 6.37
N ARG A 43 -8.27 -6.69 7.15
CA ARG A 43 -9.50 -6.99 7.87
C ARG A 43 -9.53 -6.21 9.17
N ALA A 44 -10.73 -6.00 9.70
CA ALA A 44 -10.91 -5.30 10.97
C ALA A 44 -9.98 -5.89 12.03
N HIS A 45 -9.31 -5.00 12.74
CA HIS A 45 -8.39 -5.33 13.83
C HIS A 45 -7.11 -6.05 13.41
N GLN A 46 -6.88 -6.17 12.09
CA GLN A 46 -5.63 -6.72 11.59
C GLN A 46 -4.58 -5.62 11.59
N ASP A 47 -3.37 -6.01 11.98
CA ASP A 47 -2.24 -5.09 11.97
C ASP A 47 -1.30 -5.46 10.85
N GLN A 48 -0.75 -4.44 10.20
CA GLN A 48 0.38 -4.60 9.31
C GLN A 48 1.61 -4.25 10.13
N PRO A 49 2.58 -5.17 10.29
CA PRO A 49 3.73 -4.91 11.17
C PRO A 49 4.53 -3.69 10.74
N GLN A 50 5.29 -3.13 11.69
CA GLN A 50 6.10 -1.97 11.43
C GLN A 50 7.13 -2.26 10.36
N HIS A 51 7.27 -1.35 9.43
CA HIS A 51 8.26 -1.43 8.38
C HIS A 51 8.55 -0.02 7.85
N HIS A 52 9.44 0.08 6.91
CA HIS A 52 9.73 1.34 6.24
C HIS A 52 10.10 1.05 4.80
N VAL A 53 10.00 2.07 3.97
CA VAL A 53 10.41 1.98 2.58
C VAL A 53 11.50 3.01 2.32
N ALA A 54 12.31 2.77 1.31
CA ALA A 54 13.48 3.59 1.08
C ALA A 54 13.15 5.02 0.66
N ASP A 55 12.07 5.20 -0.08
CA ASP A 55 11.70 6.50 -0.58
C ASP A 55 10.33 6.91 -0.03
N GLU A 56 9.79 8.00 -0.48
CA GLU A 56 8.48 8.44 -0.03
C GLU A 56 7.41 7.45 -0.41
N CYS A 57 6.34 7.44 0.37
CA CYS A 57 5.24 6.52 0.16
C CYS A 57 3.94 7.29 0.38
N VAL A 58 2.96 7.06 -0.49
CA VAL A 58 1.66 7.71 -0.36
C VAL A 58 0.64 6.67 0.03
N LEU A 59 -0.11 6.94 1.08
CA LEU A 59 -1.21 6.10 1.52
C LEU A 59 -2.51 6.84 1.27
N HIS A 60 -3.42 6.22 0.53
CA HIS A 60 -4.70 6.81 0.22
C HIS A 60 -5.79 5.83 0.67
N CYS A 61 -6.53 6.20 1.69
CA CYS A 61 -7.61 5.33 2.17
C CYS A 61 -8.76 5.39 1.18
N LEU A 62 -9.11 4.24 0.61
CA LEU A 62 -10.19 4.15 -0.35
C LEU A 62 -11.51 3.82 0.33
N GLU A 63 -11.46 2.98 1.36
CA GLU A 63 -12.65 2.62 2.12
C GLU A 63 -12.24 2.08 3.48
N GLY A 64 -13.16 2.16 4.42
CA GLY A 64 -12.90 1.72 5.77
C GLY A 64 -12.17 2.76 6.60
N ASP A 65 -11.54 2.30 7.69
CA ASP A 65 -10.94 3.16 8.69
C ASP A 65 -9.63 2.52 9.13
N VAL A 66 -8.53 3.22 8.95
CA VAL A 66 -7.22 2.67 9.25
C VAL A 66 -6.39 3.68 10.02
N GLU A 67 -5.59 3.19 10.96
CA GLU A 67 -4.64 4.01 11.70
C GLU A 67 -3.25 3.76 11.17
N VAL A 68 -2.47 4.83 11.00
CA VAL A 68 -1.08 4.76 10.63
C VAL A 68 -0.28 5.20 11.84
N VAL A 69 0.51 4.29 12.39
CA VAL A 69 1.29 4.55 13.60
C VAL A 69 2.73 4.83 13.21
N THR A 70 3.24 5.99 13.61
CA THR A 70 4.61 6.39 13.32
C THR A 70 5.26 6.88 14.60
N PRO A 71 6.58 7.07 14.61
CA PRO A 71 7.23 7.66 15.78
C PRO A 71 6.72 9.06 16.10
N ALA A 72 6.17 9.77 15.11
CA ALA A 72 5.63 11.10 15.33
C ALA A 72 4.19 11.07 15.84
N GLY A 73 3.59 9.91 15.95
CA GLY A 73 2.23 9.77 16.45
C GLY A 73 1.36 8.96 15.51
N THR A 74 0.11 8.81 15.87
CA THR A 74 -0.85 8.04 15.10
C THR A 74 -1.71 8.98 14.27
N ARG A 75 -1.94 8.58 13.03
CA ARG A 75 -2.83 9.32 12.14
C ARG A 75 -3.96 8.39 11.71
N ARG A 76 -5.17 8.89 11.71
CA ARG A 76 -6.33 8.10 11.32
C ARG A 76 -6.75 8.51 9.92
N LEU A 77 -6.87 7.54 9.04
CA LEU A 77 -7.30 7.78 7.67
C LEU A 77 -8.69 7.21 7.46
N ARG A 78 -9.55 8.00 6.85
CA ARG A 78 -10.89 7.61 6.45
C ARG A 78 -11.00 7.74 4.93
N PRO A 79 -12.05 7.22 4.32
CA PRO A 79 -12.18 7.25 2.88
C PRO A 79 -11.92 8.64 2.31
N GLY A 80 -11.05 8.72 1.33
CA GLY A 80 -10.66 9.97 0.70
C GLY A 80 -9.46 10.66 1.32
N ASN A 81 -8.97 10.19 2.48
CA ASN A 81 -7.80 10.81 3.09
C ASN A 81 -6.51 10.27 2.51
N VAL A 82 -5.53 11.13 2.38
CA VAL A 82 -4.21 10.78 1.86
C VAL A 82 -3.15 11.21 2.85
N LEU A 83 -2.16 10.36 3.05
CA LEU A 83 -1.03 10.65 3.92
C LEU A 83 0.25 10.32 3.17
N VAL A 84 1.22 11.24 3.20
CA VAL A 84 2.52 10.99 2.60
C VAL A 84 3.51 10.70 3.73
N LEU A 85 4.21 9.59 3.61
CA LEU A 85 5.24 9.21 4.57
C LEU A 85 6.60 9.62 4.00
N PRO A 86 7.43 10.27 4.80
CA PRO A 86 8.78 10.62 4.35
C PRO A 86 9.61 9.38 4.09
N ALA A 87 10.65 9.53 3.29
CA ALA A 87 11.56 8.43 3.02
C ALA A 87 12.11 7.86 4.32
N GLY A 88 12.08 6.55 4.43
CA GLY A 88 12.63 5.88 5.60
C GLY A 88 11.78 5.93 6.86
N GLU A 89 10.61 6.52 6.79
CA GLU A 89 9.77 6.63 7.98
C GLU A 89 9.23 5.27 8.39
N LYS A 90 9.49 4.85 9.60
CA LYS A 90 8.94 3.58 10.11
C LYS A 90 7.47 3.79 10.41
N HIS A 91 6.67 2.82 10.03
CA HIS A 91 5.23 2.91 10.27
C HIS A 91 4.60 1.53 10.32
N SER A 92 3.44 1.47 10.95
CA SER A 92 2.62 0.27 10.92
C SER A 92 1.18 0.72 10.66
N LEU A 93 0.37 -0.20 10.18
CA LEU A 93 -1.04 0.08 9.93
C LEU A 93 -1.89 -0.81 10.82
N ARG A 94 -2.98 -0.25 11.30
CA ARG A 94 -3.96 -1.01 12.07
C ARG A 94 -5.34 -0.73 11.54
N ALA A 95 -6.02 -1.74 11.06
CA ALA A 95 -7.37 -1.59 10.55
C ALA A 95 -8.36 -1.51 11.70
N ARG A 96 -9.17 -0.48 11.72
CA ARG A 96 -10.25 -0.38 12.69
C ARG A 96 -11.49 -1.09 12.18
N THR A 97 -11.66 -1.11 10.89
CA THR A 97 -12.70 -1.87 10.20
C THR A 97 -12.02 -2.53 9.01
N ASP A 98 -12.71 -3.39 8.29
CA ASP A 98 -12.19 -3.83 7.00
C ASP A 98 -11.90 -2.56 6.21
N CYS A 99 -10.76 -2.51 5.54
CA CYS A 99 -10.36 -1.32 4.83
C CYS A 99 -9.54 -1.63 3.59
N ALA A 100 -9.47 -0.67 2.69
CA ALA A 100 -8.64 -0.75 1.51
C ALA A 100 -7.86 0.54 1.39
N VAL A 101 -6.56 0.40 1.16
CA VAL A 101 -5.64 1.53 1.04
C VAL A 101 -4.88 1.40 -0.26
N LEU A 102 -4.89 2.47 -1.05
CA LEU A 102 -4.06 2.51 -2.24
C LEU A 102 -2.69 3.00 -1.80
N VAL A 103 -1.68 2.17 -1.99
CA VAL A 103 -0.31 2.48 -1.59
C VAL A 103 0.50 2.78 -2.84
N THR A 104 1.11 3.96 -2.88
CA THR A 104 2.01 4.33 -3.97
C THR A 104 3.43 4.33 -3.43
N LEU A 105 4.25 3.44 -3.96
CA LEU A 105 5.65 3.33 -3.59
C LEU A 105 6.50 3.91 -4.70
N LEU A 106 7.43 4.78 -4.33
CA LEU A 106 8.41 5.28 -5.27
C LEU A 106 9.61 4.35 -5.19
N LEU A 107 10.04 3.85 -6.34
CA LEU A 107 11.14 2.90 -6.41
C LEU A 107 12.39 3.61 -6.91
N GLN A 108 13.54 3.19 -6.41
CA GLN A 108 14.79 3.70 -6.90
C GLN A 108 15.22 2.84 -8.09
N ASP A 109 15.98 3.42 -9.01
CA ASP A 109 16.39 2.71 -10.20
C ASP A 109 17.03 1.36 -9.89
N GLY A 110 17.85 1.29 -8.89
CA GLY A 110 18.48 0.03 -8.54
C GLY A 110 17.48 -1.00 -8.03
N ASP A 111 16.43 -0.55 -7.36
CA ASP A 111 15.44 -1.46 -6.83
C ASP A 111 14.71 -2.15 -7.96
N ALA A 112 14.33 -1.40 -8.97
CA ALA A 112 13.58 -1.97 -10.05
C ALA A 112 14.43 -2.89 -10.89
N GLY A 113 15.67 -2.53 -11.05
CA GLY A 113 16.56 -3.34 -11.86
C GLY A 113 16.95 -4.62 -11.20
N ASP A 114 16.79 -4.66 -9.88
CA ASP A 114 17.24 -5.77 -9.16
C ASP A 114 16.37 -6.92 -9.23
N GLY A 115 15.31 -6.78 -9.83
CA GLY A 115 14.43 -7.85 -9.93
C GLY A 115 13.97 -8.39 -8.63
N GLY A 116 14.75 -8.55 -7.85
CA GLY A 116 14.37 -9.02 -6.61
C GLY A 116 15.02 -8.28 -5.50
N GLY A 117 15.66 -7.27 -5.83
CA GLY A 117 16.40 -6.60 -4.85
C GLY A 117 15.61 -5.77 -3.90
N ALA A 118 16.01 -4.55 -3.77
CA ALA A 118 15.39 -3.70 -2.78
C ALA A 118 13.93 -3.46 -3.06
N GLY A 119 13.56 -3.36 -4.30
CA GLY A 119 12.16 -3.18 -4.63
C GLY A 119 11.30 -4.32 -4.17
N ALA A 120 11.80 -5.52 -4.33
CA ALA A 120 11.05 -6.67 -3.89
C ALA A 120 10.89 -6.67 -2.38
N ARG A 121 11.92 -6.28 -1.68
CA ARG A 121 11.81 -6.20 -0.23
C ARG A 121 10.75 -5.19 0.17
N THR A 122 10.64 -4.11 -0.55
CA THR A 122 9.62 -3.14 -0.27
C THR A 122 8.25 -3.77 -0.41
N LEU A 123 8.08 -4.56 -1.43
CA LEU A 123 6.85 -5.26 -1.58
C LEU A 123 6.54 -6.13 -0.43
N GLN A 124 7.51 -6.86 0.01
CA GLN A 124 7.31 -7.74 1.12
C GLN A 124 6.90 -6.99 2.36
N ALA A 125 7.42 -5.83 2.50
CA ALA A 125 7.09 -5.05 3.65
C ALA A 125 5.65 -4.63 3.65
N THR A 126 5.03 -4.58 2.50
CA THR A 126 3.72 -4.10 2.48
C THR A 126 2.82 -5.21 2.41
N PRO A 127 2.51 -6.02 2.24
CA PRO A 127 1.52 -6.83 2.41
C PRO A 127 1.58 -7.90 2.27
N GLY A 128 2.26 -8.01 2.41
CA GLY A 128 2.09 -9.24 2.53
C GLY A 128 1.45 -9.99 1.71
#